data_40414c32fd218ff378948bcb3f9c492e
#
_entry.id   40414c32fd218ff378948bcb3f9c492e
#
_cell.length_a   1.000
_cell.length_b   1.000
_cell.length_c   1.000
_cell.angle_alpha   90.00
_cell.angle_beta   90.00
_cell.angle_gamma   90.00
#
_symmetry.space_group_name_H-M   'P 1'
#
loop_
_entity.id
_entity.type
_entity.pdbx_description
1 polymer ?
#
loop_
_entity_poly.entity_id
_entity_poly.type
_entity_poly.pdbx_seq_one_letter_code
_entity_poly.pdbx_strand_id
1 'polypeptide(L)'
;LDGSYGAADFVSWYDGHPDVPRDWPLTAKNVAVLGAGNVALDVARMLAKPADEQLTTEIPGNVYRGLAMNQATDVHVFARRGPAQIKFSPMEFRELSHSPSVDVIVHPEGFEIDEASQQAINSSKSTRLVVDTLMRYLDREPTGAPHRIHIHLCQAPVAILGDGRVEGLRTEFGELTGDGTTRGTGEFTDWPVEAVYRAVGYM
;
A
#
# COMPACT_ATOMS: atom_id res chain seq x y z
N LEU A 1 19.07 -5.87 2.71
CA LEU A 1 18.29 -7.08 3.05
C LEU A 1 17.57 -7.60 1.82
N ASP A 2 17.59 -8.91 1.61
CA ASP A 2 16.79 -9.55 0.59
C ASP A 2 15.30 -9.36 0.92
N GLY A 3 14.51 -8.95 -0.07
CA GLY A 3 13.10 -8.63 0.13
C GLY A 3 12.80 -7.16 0.37
N SER A 4 13.83 -6.30 0.47
CA SER A 4 13.65 -4.85 0.56
C SER A 4 13.92 -4.22 -0.80
N TYR A 5 12.90 -3.59 -1.38
CA TYR A 5 12.92 -3.06 -2.74
C TYR A 5 12.50 -1.61 -2.80
N GLY A 6 13.08 -0.86 -3.75
CA GLY A 6 12.52 0.42 -4.15
C GLY A 6 11.32 0.20 -5.06
N ALA A 7 10.24 0.93 -4.84
CA ALA A 7 9.04 0.80 -5.67
C ALA A 7 9.32 1.13 -7.14
N ALA A 8 10.21 2.08 -7.41
CA ALA A 8 10.58 2.45 -8.78
C ALA A 8 11.18 1.28 -9.56
N ASP A 9 11.97 0.44 -8.92
CA ASP A 9 12.57 -0.74 -9.56
C ASP A 9 11.50 -1.76 -9.92
N PHE A 10 10.52 -1.98 -9.05
CA PHE A 10 9.41 -2.87 -9.30
C PHE A 10 8.53 -2.36 -10.44
N VAL A 11 8.23 -1.04 -10.44
CA VAL A 11 7.47 -0.40 -11.53
C VAL A 11 8.22 -0.58 -12.85
N SER A 12 9.52 -0.34 -12.87
CA SER A 12 10.35 -0.55 -14.07
C SER A 12 10.29 -1.99 -14.56
N TRP A 13 10.26 -2.95 -13.63
CA TRP A 13 10.14 -4.37 -14.00
C TRP A 13 8.81 -4.67 -14.69
N TYR A 14 7.69 -4.29 -14.09
CA TYR A 14 6.41 -4.62 -14.71
C TYR A 14 6.10 -3.75 -15.95
N ASP A 15 6.75 -2.61 -16.11
CA ASP A 15 6.68 -1.82 -17.34
C ASP A 15 7.62 -2.36 -18.45
N GLY A 16 8.42 -3.38 -18.15
CA GLY A 16 9.30 -4.03 -19.11
C GLY A 16 10.56 -3.24 -19.44
N HIS A 17 11.07 -2.42 -18.51
CA HIS A 17 12.27 -1.62 -18.73
C HIS A 17 13.50 -2.53 -18.92
N PRO A 18 14.36 -2.27 -19.96
CA PRO A 18 15.46 -3.17 -20.27
C PRO A 18 16.60 -3.19 -19.25
N ASP A 19 16.74 -2.14 -18.42
CA ASP A 19 17.82 -1.98 -17.47
C ASP A 19 17.58 -2.65 -16.10
N VAL A 20 16.44 -3.35 -15.95
CA VAL A 20 16.13 -4.09 -14.72
C VAL A 20 16.17 -5.60 -14.99
N PRO A 21 16.38 -6.44 -13.95
CA PRO A 21 16.34 -7.91 -14.11
C PRO A 21 15.02 -8.35 -14.71
N ARG A 22 15.05 -9.40 -15.56
CA ARG A 22 13.84 -9.92 -16.19
C ARG A 22 12.93 -10.65 -15.21
N ASP A 23 13.49 -11.16 -14.13
CA ASP A 23 12.78 -11.90 -13.10
C ASP A 23 12.67 -11.07 -11.83
N TRP A 24 11.52 -11.18 -11.18
CA TRP A 24 11.28 -10.54 -9.89
C TRP A 24 10.79 -11.59 -8.90
N PRO A 25 11.43 -11.71 -7.71
CA PRO A 25 11.03 -12.71 -6.74
C PRO A 25 9.74 -12.31 -6.02
N LEU A 26 8.64 -12.97 -6.33
CA LEU A 26 7.32 -12.74 -5.74
C LEU A 26 6.92 -13.92 -4.85
N THR A 27 7.81 -14.27 -3.92
CA THR A 27 7.65 -15.43 -3.02
C THR A 27 7.03 -15.08 -1.67
N ALA A 28 6.99 -13.79 -1.32
CA ALA A 28 6.43 -13.34 -0.05
C ALA A 28 4.92 -13.46 -0.04
N LYS A 29 4.36 -13.96 1.07
CA LYS A 29 2.91 -14.03 1.30
C LYS A 29 2.37 -12.74 1.89
N ASN A 30 3.13 -12.13 2.79
CA ASN A 30 2.80 -10.88 3.46
C ASN A 30 3.80 -9.83 3.00
N VAL A 31 3.29 -8.76 2.42
CA VAL A 31 4.10 -7.71 1.80
C VAL A 31 3.72 -6.36 2.38
N ALA A 32 4.72 -5.54 2.67
CA ALA A 32 4.52 -4.15 3.08
C ALA A 32 4.81 -3.20 1.92
N VAL A 33 3.96 -2.20 1.75
CA VAL A 33 4.18 -1.08 0.83
C VAL A 33 4.19 0.20 1.65
N LEU A 34 5.28 0.94 1.59
CA LEU A 34 5.47 2.16 2.38
C LEU A 34 5.17 3.37 1.53
N GLY A 35 4.11 4.10 1.85
CA GLY A 35 3.73 5.31 1.15
C GLY A 35 2.22 5.48 1.00
N ALA A 36 1.81 6.69 0.64
CA ALA A 36 0.39 7.06 0.53
C ALA A 36 0.09 7.82 -0.77
N GLY A 37 0.93 7.68 -1.78
CA GLY A 37 0.75 8.26 -3.11
C GLY A 37 0.41 7.21 -4.16
N ASN A 38 0.27 7.65 -5.42
CA ASN A 38 -0.15 6.77 -6.51
C ASN A 38 0.83 5.63 -6.79
N VAL A 39 2.12 5.84 -6.57
CA VAL A 39 3.10 4.76 -6.74
C VAL A 39 2.82 3.63 -5.76
N ALA A 40 2.54 3.97 -4.48
CA ALA A 40 2.18 2.96 -3.49
C ALA A 40 0.90 2.22 -3.87
N LEU A 41 -0.10 2.94 -4.37
CA LEU A 41 -1.36 2.34 -4.81
C LEU A 41 -1.16 1.38 -5.99
N ASP A 42 -0.38 1.79 -6.98
CA ASP A 42 -0.08 0.96 -8.15
C ASP A 42 0.69 -0.31 -7.77
N VAL A 43 1.70 -0.18 -6.92
CA VAL A 43 2.48 -1.31 -6.42
C VAL A 43 1.57 -2.29 -5.66
N ALA A 44 0.72 -1.77 -4.75
CA ALA A 44 -0.20 -2.60 -3.99
C ALA A 44 -1.18 -3.35 -4.91
N ARG A 45 -1.71 -2.68 -5.91
CA ARG A 45 -2.61 -3.29 -6.89
C ARG A 45 -1.92 -4.41 -7.66
N MET A 46 -0.70 -4.15 -8.16
CA MET A 46 0.06 -5.16 -8.92
C MET A 46 0.41 -6.38 -8.06
N LEU A 47 0.68 -6.17 -6.77
CA LEU A 47 1.00 -7.26 -5.86
C LEU A 47 -0.23 -8.06 -5.40
N ALA A 48 -1.40 -7.45 -5.38
CA ALA A 48 -2.61 -8.08 -4.85
C ALA A 48 -3.48 -8.74 -5.93
N LYS A 49 -3.60 -8.13 -7.11
CA LYS A 49 -4.46 -8.66 -8.17
C LYS A 49 -3.84 -9.86 -8.85
N PRO A 50 -4.62 -10.92 -9.15
CA PRO A 50 -4.14 -12.04 -9.96
C PRO A 50 -3.65 -11.60 -11.34
N ALA A 51 -2.68 -12.34 -11.89
CA ALA A 51 -2.10 -12.03 -13.19
C ALA A 51 -3.15 -11.94 -14.31
N ASP A 52 -4.17 -12.79 -14.28
CA ASP A 52 -5.23 -12.79 -15.29
C ASP A 52 -6.05 -11.50 -15.30
N GLU A 53 -6.20 -10.84 -14.16
CA GLU A 53 -6.86 -9.54 -14.07
C GLU A 53 -6.01 -8.39 -14.63
N GLN A 54 -4.71 -8.62 -14.84
CA GLN A 54 -3.79 -7.66 -15.43
C GLN A 54 -3.75 -7.76 -16.97
N LEU A 55 -4.38 -8.78 -17.57
CA LEU A 55 -4.39 -8.99 -19.02
C LEU A 55 -5.17 -7.93 -19.80
N THR A 56 -5.93 -7.06 -19.13
CA THR A 56 -6.62 -5.94 -19.77
C THR A 56 -5.65 -4.86 -20.25
N THR A 57 -4.38 -4.94 -19.85
CA THR A 57 -3.31 -4.05 -20.29
C THR A 57 -2.20 -4.87 -20.95
N GLU A 58 -1.44 -4.22 -21.84
CA GLU A 58 -0.27 -4.87 -22.43
C GLU A 58 0.83 -4.99 -21.38
N ILE A 59 1.16 -6.23 -21.02
CA ILE A 59 2.29 -6.52 -20.12
C ILE A 59 3.26 -7.47 -20.82
N PRO A 60 4.58 -7.31 -20.59
CA PRO A 60 5.56 -8.25 -21.14
C PRO A 60 5.32 -9.68 -20.66
N GLY A 61 5.64 -10.67 -21.51
CA GLY A 61 5.41 -12.07 -21.19
C GLY A 61 6.15 -12.55 -19.93
N ASN A 62 7.38 -12.06 -19.69
CA ASN A 62 8.12 -12.38 -18.47
C ASN A 62 7.44 -11.78 -17.21
N VAL A 63 6.83 -10.63 -17.33
CA VAL A 63 6.08 -9.99 -16.22
C VAL A 63 4.82 -10.80 -15.92
N TYR A 64 4.06 -11.17 -16.94
CA TYR A 64 2.88 -12.03 -16.75
C TYR A 64 3.25 -13.34 -16.05
N ARG A 65 4.31 -14.01 -16.50
CA ARG A 65 4.76 -15.26 -15.86
C ARG A 65 5.18 -15.04 -14.41
N GLY A 66 5.88 -13.93 -14.12
CA GLY A 66 6.27 -13.59 -12.77
C GLY A 66 5.07 -13.32 -11.87
N LEU A 67 4.10 -12.54 -12.35
CA LEU A 67 2.87 -12.23 -11.61
C LEU A 67 2.02 -13.48 -11.40
N ALA A 68 1.99 -14.40 -12.35
CA ALA A 68 1.27 -15.67 -12.22
C ALA A 68 1.84 -16.55 -11.10
N MET A 69 3.12 -16.39 -10.78
CA MET A 69 3.79 -17.10 -9.69
C MET A 69 3.78 -16.34 -8.35
N ASN A 70 3.18 -15.17 -8.32
CA ASN A 70 3.09 -14.34 -7.12
C ASN A 70 2.34 -15.07 -6.00
N GLN A 71 2.95 -15.15 -4.83
CA GLN A 71 2.39 -15.83 -3.65
C GLN A 71 1.77 -14.86 -2.63
N ALA A 72 1.76 -13.56 -2.90
CA ALA A 72 1.21 -12.57 -1.97
C ALA A 72 -0.28 -12.78 -1.75
N THR A 73 -0.68 -12.89 -0.50
CA THR A 73 -2.08 -12.97 -0.08
C THR A 73 -2.53 -11.68 0.61
N ASP A 74 -1.61 -11.06 1.34
CA ASP A 74 -1.89 -9.85 2.11
C ASP A 74 -0.85 -8.78 1.78
N VAL A 75 -1.33 -7.66 1.24
CA VAL A 75 -0.51 -6.50 0.92
C VAL A 75 -0.90 -5.39 1.91
N HIS A 76 0.05 -4.97 2.73
CA HIS A 76 -0.15 -3.96 3.77
C HIS A 76 0.42 -2.63 3.31
N VAL A 77 -0.43 -1.64 3.13
CA VAL A 77 -0.03 -0.28 2.78
C VAL A 77 0.03 0.56 4.05
N PHE A 78 1.18 1.17 4.31
CA PHE A 78 1.41 1.98 5.51
C PHE A 78 1.50 3.46 5.14
N ALA A 79 0.55 4.24 5.64
CA ALA A 79 0.54 5.69 5.51
C ALA A 79 1.01 6.32 6.82
N ARG A 80 1.92 7.28 6.74
CA ARG A 80 2.50 7.94 7.92
C ARG A 80 1.51 8.88 8.61
N ARG A 81 0.55 9.40 7.88
CA ARG A 81 -0.42 10.38 8.37
C ARG A 81 -1.85 9.85 8.29
N GLY A 82 -2.83 10.71 8.45
CA GLY A 82 -4.22 10.35 8.51
C GLY A 82 -4.91 10.24 7.16
N PRO A 83 -6.23 10.01 7.17
CA PRO A 83 -6.99 9.74 5.94
C PRO A 83 -7.01 10.92 4.97
N ALA A 84 -7.02 12.16 5.46
CA ALA A 84 -7.05 13.33 4.59
C ALA A 84 -5.69 13.63 3.94
N GLN A 85 -4.63 12.95 4.33
CA GLN A 85 -3.29 13.10 3.75
C GLN A 85 -2.96 12.00 2.73
N ILE A 86 -3.87 11.08 2.47
CA ILE A 86 -3.74 10.08 1.42
C ILE A 86 -3.83 10.75 0.05
N LYS A 87 -2.86 10.49 -0.82
CA LYS A 87 -2.75 11.11 -2.15
C LYS A 87 -3.00 10.13 -3.28
N PHE A 88 -3.84 9.13 -3.06
CA PHE A 88 -4.26 8.21 -4.12
C PHE A 88 -5.14 8.92 -5.15
N SER A 89 -5.06 8.50 -6.41
CA SER A 89 -6.05 8.87 -7.41
C SER A 89 -7.43 8.37 -6.94
N PRO A 90 -8.43 9.24 -6.77
CA PRO A 90 -9.74 8.84 -6.25
C PRO A 90 -10.41 7.75 -7.08
N MET A 91 -10.32 7.84 -8.41
CA MET A 91 -10.93 6.87 -9.32
C MET A 91 -10.27 5.50 -9.18
N GLU A 92 -8.94 5.44 -9.23
CA GLU A 92 -8.20 4.17 -9.12
C GLU A 92 -8.42 3.52 -7.76
N PHE A 93 -8.44 4.31 -6.70
CA PHE A 93 -8.68 3.79 -5.36
C PHE A 93 -10.08 3.20 -5.21
N ARG A 94 -11.08 3.87 -5.76
CA ARG A 94 -12.46 3.38 -5.75
C ARG A 94 -12.60 2.09 -6.56
N GLU A 95 -11.90 1.98 -7.68
CA GLU A 95 -11.97 0.82 -8.57
C GLU A 95 -11.35 -0.45 -7.99
N LEU A 96 -10.49 -0.35 -6.97
CA LEU A 96 -9.94 -1.53 -6.31
C LEU A 96 -11.03 -2.48 -5.80
N SER A 97 -12.18 -1.96 -5.37
CA SER A 97 -13.28 -2.76 -4.86
C SER A 97 -14.02 -3.55 -5.95
N HIS A 98 -13.76 -3.28 -7.22
CA HIS A 98 -14.39 -3.97 -8.34
C HIS A 98 -13.73 -5.32 -8.64
N SER A 99 -12.56 -5.60 -8.09
CA SER A 99 -11.92 -6.90 -8.25
C SER A 99 -12.62 -7.93 -7.35
N PRO A 100 -13.11 -9.05 -7.90
CA PRO A 100 -13.70 -10.11 -7.08
C PRO A 100 -12.65 -10.90 -6.29
N SER A 101 -11.39 -10.72 -6.61
CA SER A 101 -10.26 -11.47 -6.02
C SER A 101 -9.58 -10.72 -4.88
N VAL A 102 -9.93 -9.47 -4.63
CA VAL A 102 -9.25 -8.60 -3.66
C VAL A 102 -10.25 -7.92 -2.75
N ASP A 103 -10.11 -8.12 -1.45
CA ASP A 103 -10.77 -7.29 -0.45
C ASP A 103 -9.86 -6.12 -0.07
N VAL A 104 -10.42 -4.91 0.00
CA VAL A 104 -9.73 -3.73 0.51
C VAL A 104 -10.22 -3.48 1.93
N ILE A 105 -9.30 -3.53 2.88
CA ILE A 105 -9.59 -3.44 4.31
C ILE A 105 -8.89 -2.20 4.87
N VAL A 106 -9.67 -1.22 5.30
CA VAL A 106 -9.16 -0.05 6.02
C VAL A 106 -9.28 -0.33 7.51
N HIS A 107 -8.15 -0.25 8.21
CA HIS A 107 -8.13 -0.46 9.66
C HIS A 107 -8.53 0.82 10.37
N PRO A 108 -9.37 0.75 11.44
CA PRO A 108 -9.91 1.95 12.09
C PRO A 108 -8.87 2.75 12.87
N GLU A 109 -7.77 2.13 13.30
CA GLU A 109 -6.71 2.80 14.03
C GLU A 109 -6.08 3.89 13.16
N GLY A 110 -5.99 5.10 13.70
CA GLY A 110 -5.44 6.24 12.98
C GLY A 110 -6.42 6.93 12.03
N PHE A 111 -7.67 6.49 11.97
CA PHE A 111 -8.69 7.19 11.18
C PHE A 111 -9.19 8.41 11.96
N GLU A 112 -8.38 9.46 11.93
CA GLU A 112 -8.61 10.70 12.64
C GLU A 112 -8.66 11.88 11.66
N ILE A 113 -9.51 12.86 11.95
CA ILE A 113 -9.66 14.08 11.18
C ILE A 113 -9.37 15.26 12.12
N ASP A 114 -8.17 15.82 12.01
CA ASP A 114 -7.84 17.05 12.75
C ASP A 114 -8.33 18.30 11.99
N GLU A 115 -8.03 19.48 12.53
CA GLU A 115 -8.51 20.72 11.93
C GLU A 115 -7.98 20.93 10.50
N ALA A 116 -6.70 20.71 10.27
CA ALA A 116 -6.10 20.82 8.93
C ALA A 116 -6.67 19.79 7.98
N SER A 117 -6.94 18.57 8.46
CA SER A 117 -7.60 17.53 7.69
C SER A 117 -9.00 17.94 7.26
N GLN A 118 -9.78 18.53 8.16
CA GLN A 118 -11.12 19.02 7.84
C GLN A 118 -11.08 20.12 6.80
N GLN A 119 -10.11 21.04 6.90
CA GLN A 119 -9.92 22.09 5.91
C GLN A 119 -9.56 21.51 4.55
N ALA A 120 -8.69 20.50 4.51
CA ALA A 120 -8.31 19.82 3.26
C ALA A 120 -9.53 19.13 2.62
N ILE A 121 -10.36 18.47 3.41
CA ILE A 121 -11.60 17.85 2.94
C ILE A 121 -12.55 18.90 2.36
N ASN A 122 -12.67 20.04 3.01
CA ASN A 122 -13.58 21.11 2.58
C ASN A 122 -13.09 21.80 1.31
N SER A 123 -11.78 21.91 1.10
CA SER A 123 -11.18 22.68 0.01
C SER A 123 -10.73 21.86 -1.20
N SER A 124 -10.65 20.55 -1.07
CA SER A 124 -10.15 19.65 -2.14
C SER A 124 -11.17 18.55 -2.44
N LYS A 125 -11.70 18.56 -3.66
CA LYS A 125 -12.59 17.50 -4.12
C LYS A 125 -11.90 16.14 -4.12
N SER A 126 -10.64 16.07 -4.55
CA SER A 126 -9.87 14.83 -4.56
C SER A 126 -9.73 14.26 -3.15
N THR A 127 -9.36 15.09 -2.18
CA THR A 127 -9.24 14.66 -0.78
C THR A 127 -10.57 14.15 -0.25
N ARG A 128 -11.66 14.86 -0.51
CA ARG A 128 -13.00 14.45 -0.07
C ARG A 128 -13.38 13.08 -0.65
N LEU A 129 -13.13 12.87 -1.94
CA LEU A 129 -13.47 11.60 -2.60
C LEU A 129 -12.64 10.44 -2.04
N VAL A 130 -11.35 10.66 -1.75
CA VAL A 130 -10.50 9.63 -1.15
C VAL A 130 -10.98 9.29 0.27
N VAL A 131 -11.28 10.30 1.09
CA VAL A 131 -11.78 10.07 2.45
C VAL A 131 -13.12 9.33 2.42
N ASP A 132 -14.03 9.71 1.53
CA ASP A 132 -15.32 9.02 1.37
C ASP A 132 -15.11 7.54 0.99
N THR A 133 -14.16 7.26 0.12
CA THR A 133 -13.84 5.89 -0.28
C THR A 133 -13.24 5.10 0.88
N LEU A 134 -12.32 5.70 1.64
CA LEU A 134 -11.76 5.10 2.86
C LEU A 134 -12.87 4.74 3.86
N MET A 135 -13.83 5.65 4.07
CA MET A 135 -14.97 5.40 4.97
C MET A 135 -15.82 4.23 4.49
N ARG A 136 -16.07 4.13 3.20
CA ARG A 136 -16.83 3.00 2.64
C ARG A 136 -16.11 1.68 2.83
N TYR A 137 -14.80 1.64 2.61
CA TYR A 137 -14.00 0.44 2.85
C TYR A 137 -13.94 0.10 4.34
N LEU A 138 -13.88 1.11 5.21
CA LEU A 138 -13.88 0.91 6.66
C LEU A 138 -15.16 0.22 7.14
N ASP A 139 -16.31 0.59 6.57
CA ASP A 139 -17.62 0.06 6.97
C ASP A 139 -17.97 -1.25 6.28
N ARG A 140 -17.22 -1.65 5.26
CA ARG A 140 -17.54 -2.85 4.47
C ARG A 140 -17.01 -4.11 5.16
N GLU A 141 -17.84 -5.14 5.20
CA GLU A 141 -17.42 -6.47 5.63
C GLU A 141 -16.58 -7.13 4.53
N PRO A 142 -15.44 -7.77 4.88
CA PRO A 142 -14.69 -8.54 3.91
C PRO A 142 -15.53 -9.66 3.28
N THR A 143 -15.30 -9.92 2.00
CA THR A 143 -16.06 -10.92 1.24
C THR A 143 -15.45 -12.31 1.32
N GLY A 144 -14.27 -12.46 1.94
CA GLY A 144 -13.52 -13.71 1.94
C GLY A 144 -12.71 -13.91 0.67
N ALA A 145 -12.39 -12.85 -0.05
CA ALA A 145 -11.56 -12.90 -1.25
C ALA A 145 -10.18 -13.50 -0.96
N PRO A 146 -9.54 -14.16 -1.94
CA PRO A 146 -8.25 -14.82 -1.72
C PRO A 146 -7.09 -13.86 -1.47
N HIS A 147 -7.22 -12.58 -1.84
CA HIS A 147 -6.20 -11.57 -1.62
C HIS A 147 -6.78 -10.37 -0.87
N ARG A 148 -5.94 -9.68 -0.12
CA ARG A 148 -6.34 -8.51 0.68
C ARG A 148 -5.33 -7.40 0.55
N ILE A 149 -5.83 -6.17 0.38
CA ILE A 149 -5.05 -4.95 0.54
C ILE A 149 -5.48 -4.31 1.86
N HIS A 150 -4.55 -4.17 2.79
CA HIS A 150 -4.78 -3.53 4.08
C HIS A 150 -4.25 -2.11 4.04
N ILE A 151 -5.06 -1.13 4.45
CA ILE A 151 -4.63 0.26 4.57
C ILE A 151 -4.48 0.57 6.06
N HIS A 152 -3.25 0.89 6.47
CA HIS A 152 -2.90 1.27 7.83
C HIS A 152 -2.58 2.76 7.86
N LEU A 153 -3.29 3.51 8.70
CA LEU A 153 -3.13 4.95 8.84
C LEU A 153 -2.31 5.30 10.07
N CYS A 154 -1.59 6.42 10.00
CA CYS A 154 -0.76 6.92 11.11
C CYS A 154 0.27 5.90 11.58
N GLN A 155 0.82 5.12 10.67
CA GLN A 155 1.86 4.13 10.96
C GLN A 155 3.15 4.55 10.24
N ALA A 156 4.12 5.06 10.99
CA ALA A 156 5.39 5.51 10.43
C ALA A 156 6.40 4.36 10.48
N PRO A 157 7.03 3.99 9.34
CA PRO A 157 8.06 2.98 9.35
C PRO A 157 9.26 3.42 10.20
N VAL A 158 9.74 2.53 11.06
CA VAL A 158 10.88 2.78 11.95
C VAL A 158 12.07 1.91 11.54
N ALA A 159 11.84 0.64 11.27
CA ALA A 159 12.89 -0.30 10.94
C ALA A 159 12.35 -1.48 10.12
N ILE A 160 13.17 -1.94 9.18
CA ILE A 160 12.95 -3.21 8.50
C ILE A 160 13.71 -4.26 9.30
N LEU A 161 13.03 -5.31 9.74
CA LEU A 161 13.57 -6.33 10.61
C LEU A 161 14.04 -7.53 9.81
N GLY A 162 15.11 -8.16 10.27
CA GLY A 162 15.63 -9.40 9.68
C GLY A 162 17.14 -9.45 9.70
N ASP A 163 17.67 -10.64 9.47
CA ASP A 163 19.09 -10.92 9.34
C ASP A 163 19.34 -11.51 7.96
N GLY A 164 19.91 -10.71 7.05
CA GLY A 164 20.15 -11.09 5.65
C GLY A 164 18.92 -11.01 4.76
N ARG A 165 17.71 -11.17 5.29
CA ARG A 165 16.44 -11.05 4.55
C ARG A 165 15.38 -10.40 5.43
N VAL A 166 14.35 -9.85 4.77
CA VAL A 166 13.22 -9.22 5.47
C VAL A 166 12.41 -10.30 6.22
N GLU A 167 12.20 -10.07 7.51
CA GLU A 167 11.37 -10.91 8.37
C GLU A 167 10.24 -10.12 9.01
N GLY A 168 10.29 -8.79 8.96
CA GLY A 168 9.25 -7.94 9.51
C GLY A 168 9.48 -6.48 9.22
N LEU A 169 8.50 -5.68 9.60
CA LEU A 169 8.54 -4.23 9.56
C LEU A 169 8.08 -3.71 10.91
N ARG A 170 8.84 -2.80 11.50
CA ARG A 170 8.45 -2.08 12.72
C ARG A 170 7.91 -0.72 12.34
N THR A 171 6.73 -0.38 12.84
CA THR A 171 6.14 0.94 12.70
C THR A 171 5.87 1.56 14.07
N GLU A 172 5.81 2.88 14.10
CA GLU A 172 5.37 3.65 15.26
C GLU A 172 4.03 4.30 14.96
N PHE A 173 3.07 4.14 15.85
CA PHE A 173 1.78 4.81 15.74
C PHE A 173 1.95 6.30 16.00
N GLY A 174 1.37 7.12 15.11
CA GLY A 174 1.40 8.57 15.19
C GLY A 174 0.06 9.15 15.56
N GLU A 175 0.09 10.31 16.21
CA GLU A 175 -1.08 11.09 16.58
C GLU A 175 -1.08 12.39 15.77
N LEU A 176 -2.21 12.74 15.14
CA LEU A 176 -2.35 14.01 14.42
C LEU A 176 -2.29 15.18 15.40
N THR A 177 -1.57 16.23 15.02
CA THR A 177 -1.27 17.35 15.92
C THR A 177 -2.07 18.62 15.63
N GLY A 178 -3.05 18.56 14.74
CA GLY A 178 -3.92 19.69 14.39
C GLY A 178 -3.58 20.34 13.05
N ASP A 179 -2.34 20.18 12.58
CA ASP A 179 -1.83 20.77 11.34
C ASP A 179 -1.69 19.76 10.18
N GLY A 180 -2.25 18.56 10.34
CA GLY A 180 -2.15 17.47 9.35
C GLY A 180 -0.86 16.68 9.43
N THR A 181 0.05 17.02 10.35
CA THR A 181 1.25 16.22 10.63
C THR A 181 1.03 15.31 11.83
N THR A 182 1.93 14.36 12.04
CA THR A 182 1.84 13.40 13.13
C THR A 182 3.04 13.53 14.07
N ARG A 183 2.79 13.15 15.31
CA ARG A 183 3.81 12.98 16.34
C ARG A 183 3.81 11.52 16.79
N GLY A 184 4.99 10.90 16.93
CA GLY A 184 5.11 9.55 17.41
C GLY A 184 4.61 9.40 18.85
N THR A 185 3.91 8.32 19.11
CA THR A 185 3.31 8.03 20.43
C THR A 185 4.17 7.14 21.30
N GLY A 186 5.22 6.53 20.74
CA GLY A 186 5.98 5.49 21.42
C GLY A 186 5.32 4.11 21.37
N GLU A 187 4.20 3.97 20.68
CA GLU A 187 3.56 2.67 20.44
C GLU A 187 4.11 2.05 19.17
N PHE A 188 4.85 0.96 19.30
CA PHE A 188 5.48 0.25 18.20
C PHE A 188 4.73 -1.04 17.90
N THR A 189 4.67 -1.39 16.63
CA THR A 189 4.13 -2.66 16.16
C THR A 189 5.11 -3.30 15.21
N ASP A 190 5.35 -4.59 15.41
CA ASP A 190 6.15 -5.40 14.48
C ASP A 190 5.20 -6.23 13.61
N TRP A 191 5.27 -5.99 12.31
CA TRP A 191 4.41 -6.66 11.33
C TRP A 191 5.20 -7.79 10.67
N PRO A 192 4.66 -9.02 10.64
CA PRO A 192 5.35 -10.14 10.00
C PRO A 192 5.19 -10.06 8.48
N VAL A 193 6.17 -9.47 7.82
CA VAL A 193 6.21 -9.35 6.36
C VAL A 193 7.55 -9.91 5.85
N GLU A 194 7.53 -10.48 4.65
CA GLU A 194 8.71 -11.08 4.03
C GLU A 194 9.26 -10.22 2.89
N ALA A 195 8.53 -9.18 2.48
CA ALA A 195 9.00 -8.20 1.51
C ALA A 195 8.50 -6.80 1.87
N VAL A 196 9.31 -5.79 1.55
CA VAL A 196 8.99 -4.38 1.76
C VAL A 196 9.27 -3.62 0.47
N TYR A 197 8.29 -2.87 0.00
CA TYR A 197 8.39 -1.98 -1.17
C TYR A 197 8.32 -0.53 -0.68
N ARG A 198 9.41 0.21 -0.91
CA ARG A 198 9.52 1.61 -0.46
C ARG A 198 9.02 2.54 -1.57
N ALA A 199 7.82 3.08 -1.37
CA ALA A 199 7.18 4.03 -2.28
C ALA A 199 7.11 5.42 -1.66
N VAL A 200 7.95 5.71 -0.66
CA VAL A 200 8.14 7.03 -0.09
C VAL A 200 9.15 7.79 -0.94
N GLY A 201 8.92 9.07 -1.15
CA GLY A 201 9.84 9.91 -1.92
C GLY A 201 11.23 9.95 -1.28
N TYR A 202 12.18 10.39 -2.06
CA TYR A 202 13.57 10.49 -1.60
C TYR A 202 13.66 11.32 -0.32
N MET A 203 14.23 10.72 0.70
CA MET A 203 14.67 11.44 1.90
C MET A 203 16.16 11.66 1.79
#